data_b4ffe2d3016f615936b3be962224d1ef
#
_entry.id   b4ffe2d3016f615936b3be962224d1ef
#
_cell.length_a   1.000
_cell.length_b   1.000
_cell.length_c   1.000
_cell.angle_alpha   90.00
_cell.angle_beta   90.00
_cell.angle_gamma   90.00
#
_symmetry.space_group_name_H-M   'P 1'
#
loop_
_entity.id
_entity.type
_entity.pdbx_description
1 polymer ?
#
loop_
_entity_poly.entity_id
_entity_poly.type
_entity_poly.pdbx_seq_one_letter_code
_entity_poly.pdbx_strand_id
1 'polypeptide(L)'
;MKKLFGALCVLVLFAVTLAAQQSATIPEMTSREYNGLKKDQVFVVMFTAPYCGPCHAAERKMMTALAKEYAQDKNVIIRKVDVQNDVKPTNGMLLKDAWGITALPTFVVAYNDTVMYSHIGYSALSGAAIQQELEAKINNLK
;
A
#
# COMPACT_ATOMS: atom_id res chain seq x y z
N MET A 1 49.34 -53.28 7.44
CA MET A 1 48.76 -52.10 8.11
C MET A 1 48.72 -50.99 7.12
N LYS A 2 47.60 -50.77 6.47
CA LYS A 2 47.37 -49.63 5.54
C LYS A 2 46.15 -48.88 6.03
N LYS A 3 46.40 -47.68 6.55
CA LYS A 3 45.37 -46.75 7.00
C LYS A 3 44.73 -46.10 5.79
N LEU A 4 43.48 -46.41 5.49
CA LEU A 4 42.67 -45.66 4.53
C LEU A 4 42.12 -44.41 5.20
N PHE A 5 42.63 -43.28 4.81
CA PHE A 5 42.04 -42.00 5.12
C PHE A 5 40.88 -41.77 4.15
N GLY A 6 39.66 -41.95 4.61
CA GLY A 6 38.47 -41.57 3.89
C GLY A 6 38.28 -40.05 3.93
N ALA A 7 38.48 -39.41 2.80
CA ALA A 7 38.13 -38.00 2.62
C ALA A 7 36.60 -37.85 2.57
N LEU A 8 36.04 -37.34 3.66
CA LEU A 8 34.62 -36.94 3.73
C LEU A 8 34.47 -35.60 3.03
N CYS A 9 34.08 -35.62 1.74
CA CYS A 9 33.63 -34.44 1.01
C CYS A 9 32.31 -34.02 1.59
N VAL A 10 32.32 -33.03 2.48
CA VAL A 10 31.10 -32.30 2.91
C VAL A 10 30.67 -31.38 1.75
N LEU A 11 29.75 -31.84 0.94
CA LEU A 11 29.02 -31.03 -0.03
C LEU A 11 28.10 -30.13 0.75
N VAL A 12 28.54 -28.89 1.04
CA VAL A 12 27.68 -27.82 1.52
C VAL A 12 26.81 -27.37 0.35
N LEU A 13 25.63 -27.93 0.28
CA LEU A 13 24.56 -27.43 -0.58
C LEU A 13 24.14 -26.04 -0.06
N PHE A 14 24.72 -24.99 -0.65
CA PHE A 14 24.13 -23.65 -0.56
C PHE A 14 22.78 -23.68 -1.29
N ALA A 15 21.73 -23.95 -0.56
CA ALA A 15 20.38 -23.64 -1.02
C ALA A 15 20.28 -22.11 -1.09
N VAL A 16 20.58 -21.56 -2.26
CA VAL A 16 20.21 -20.18 -2.59
C VAL A 16 18.69 -20.19 -2.66
N THR A 17 18.05 -19.87 -1.55
CA THR A 17 16.64 -19.49 -1.56
C THR A 17 16.54 -18.22 -2.38
N LEU A 18 16.19 -18.35 -3.67
CA LEU A 18 15.61 -17.25 -4.43
C LEU A 18 14.31 -16.89 -3.71
N ALA A 19 14.38 -15.98 -2.75
CA ALA A 19 13.22 -15.25 -2.31
C ALA A 19 12.74 -14.51 -3.57
N ALA A 20 11.71 -15.06 -4.22
CA ALA A 20 10.99 -14.35 -5.25
C ALA A 20 10.64 -13.00 -4.61
N GLN A 21 11.25 -11.93 -5.10
CA GLN A 21 10.84 -10.57 -4.77
C GLN A 21 9.45 -10.42 -5.39
N GLN A 22 8.45 -10.88 -4.66
CA GLN A 22 7.07 -10.50 -4.94
C GLN A 22 7.08 -8.98 -4.85
N SER A 23 6.94 -8.35 -5.99
CA SER A 23 6.69 -6.91 -6.08
C SER A 23 5.50 -6.64 -5.18
N ALA A 24 5.76 -6.15 -3.97
CA ALA A 24 4.73 -5.95 -2.99
C ALA A 24 3.76 -4.90 -3.54
N THR A 25 2.60 -5.35 -3.96
CA THR A 25 1.49 -4.49 -4.37
C THR A 25 0.64 -4.23 -3.14
N ILE A 26 0.16 -2.99 -2.99
CA ILE A 26 -0.81 -2.70 -1.93
C ILE A 26 -2.15 -3.36 -2.26
N PRO A 27 -2.86 -3.91 -1.26
CA PRO A 27 -4.15 -4.56 -1.49
C PRO A 27 -5.21 -3.58 -1.98
N GLU A 28 -6.12 -4.09 -2.82
CA GLU A 28 -7.34 -3.35 -3.16
C GLU A 28 -8.33 -3.35 -2.01
N MET A 29 -8.97 -2.21 -1.79
CA MET A 29 -10.08 -2.08 -0.86
C MET A 29 -11.33 -2.73 -1.43
N THR A 30 -11.97 -3.56 -0.64
CA THR A 30 -13.31 -4.09 -0.96
C THR A 30 -14.39 -3.30 -0.23
N SER A 31 -15.62 -3.29 -0.78
CA SER A 31 -16.76 -2.65 -0.11
C SER A 31 -17.04 -3.26 1.27
N ARG A 32 -16.82 -4.58 1.44
CA ARG A 32 -16.96 -5.26 2.74
C ARG A 32 -15.93 -4.75 3.75
N GLU A 33 -14.68 -4.62 3.33
CA GLU A 33 -13.60 -4.14 4.19
C GLU A 33 -13.84 -2.68 4.60
N TYR A 34 -14.21 -1.82 3.65
CA TYR A 34 -14.54 -0.43 3.93
C TYR A 34 -15.66 -0.29 4.96
N ASN A 35 -16.76 -1.01 4.76
CA ASN A 35 -17.90 -0.99 5.68
C ASN A 35 -17.59 -1.61 7.06
N GLY A 36 -16.50 -2.38 7.18
CA GLY A 36 -16.00 -2.96 8.42
C GLY A 36 -14.92 -2.15 9.12
N LEU A 37 -14.49 -1.00 8.56
CA LEU A 37 -13.50 -0.13 9.18
C LEU A 37 -13.99 0.39 10.53
N LYS A 38 -13.07 0.41 11.50
CA LYS A 38 -13.37 1.00 12.81
C LYS A 38 -13.19 2.51 12.75
N LYS A 39 -13.97 3.22 13.52
CA LYS A 39 -13.95 4.69 13.57
C LYS A 39 -12.60 5.28 14.03
N ASP A 40 -11.84 4.55 14.80
CA ASP A 40 -10.53 4.94 15.33
C ASP A 40 -9.34 4.57 14.44
N GLN A 41 -9.60 4.05 13.23
CA GLN A 41 -8.55 3.71 12.28
C GLN A 41 -8.28 4.86 11.31
N VAL A 42 -6.99 5.09 11.05
CA VAL A 42 -6.53 5.97 9.97
C VAL A 42 -6.55 5.18 8.67
N PHE A 43 -7.22 5.69 7.69
CA PHE A 43 -7.38 5.05 6.40
C PHE A 43 -6.64 5.84 5.31
N VAL A 44 -5.66 5.20 4.67
CA VAL A 44 -4.86 5.79 3.59
C VAL A 44 -5.19 5.08 2.29
N VAL A 45 -5.65 5.84 1.32
CA VAL A 45 -6.10 5.32 0.03
C VAL A 45 -5.39 5.99 -1.11
N MET A 46 -4.93 5.19 -2.07
CA MET A 46 -4.56 5.66 -3.39
C MET A 46 -5.67 5.29 -4.38
N PHE A 47 -6.32 6.28 -4.96
CA PHE A 47 -7.20 6.06 -6.11
C PHE A 47 -6.38 5.88 -7.38
N THR A 48 -6.69 4.84 -8.13
CA THR A 48 -5.91 4.36 -9.28
C THR A 48 -6.82 3.85 -10.40
N ALA A 49 -6.22 3.56 -11.55
CA ALA A 49 -6.85 2.82 -12.64
C ALA A 49 -5.78 2.01 -13.40
N PRO A 50 -6.15 0.94 -14.13
CA PRO A 50 -5.22 0.10 -14.87
C PRO A 50 -4.39 0.85 -15.94
N TYR A 51 -4.95 1.90 -16.51
CA TYR A 51 -4.30 2.75 -17.53
C TYR A 51 -3.47 3.89 -16.96
N CYS A 52 -3.39 4.05 -15.64
CA CYS A 52 -2.72 5.17 -14.98
C CYS A 52 -1.24 4.87 -14.73
N GLY A 53 -0.36 5.27 -15.63
CA GLY A 53 1.09 5.09 -15.51
C GLY A 53 1.69 5.72 -14.24
N PRO A 54 1.38 6.98 -13.89
CA PRO A 54 1.83 7.61 -12.65
C PRO A 54 1.34 6.87 -11.39
N CYS A 55 0.14 6.25 -11.42
CA CYS A 55 -0.37 5.45 -10.31
C CYS A 55 0.51 4.23 -10.06
N HIS A 56 0.88 3.50 -11.11
CA HIS A 56 1.77 2.35 -11.00
C HIS A 56 3.16 2.73 -10.46
N ALA A 57 3.68 3.89 -10.86
CA ALA A 57 4.94 4.39 -10.34
C ALA A 57 4.83 4.75 -8.85
N ALA A 58 3.76 5.44 -8.45
CA ALA A 58 3.49 5.78 -7.06
C ALA A 58 3.33 4.53 -6.19
N GLU A 59 2.58 3.52 -6.66
CA GLU A 59 2.39 2.27 -5.95
C GLU A 59 3.73 1.59 -5.64
N ARG A 60 4.56 1.38 -6.67
CA ARG A 60 5.83 0.68 -6.51
C ARG A 60 6.85 1.42 -5.63
N LYS A 61 6.91 2.76 -5.72
CA LYS A 61 7.99 3.52 -5.09
C LYS A 61 7.61 4.14 -3.74
N MET A 62 6.35 4.51 -3.56
CA MET A 62 5.90 5.27 -2.40
C MET A 62 4.91 4.47 -1.56
N MET A 63 3.80 4.04 -2.13
CA MET A 63 2.73 3.39 -1.36
C MET A 63 3.15 2.05 -0.77
N THR A 64 3.99 1.29 -1.49
CA THR A 64 4.56 0.03 -0.98
C THR A 64 5.49 0.28 0.21
N ALA A 65 6.32 1.33 0.17
CA ALA A 65 7.18 1.72 1.28
C ALA A 65 6.35 2.14 2.50
N LEU A 66 5.33 2.97 2.28
CA LEU A 66 4.41 3.40 3.32
C LEU A 66 3.66 2.21 3.95
N ALA A 67 3.15 1.30 3.14
CA ALA A 67 2.47 0.09 3.62
C ALA A 67 3.39 -0.81 4.46
N LYS A 68 4.67 -0.90 4.09
CA LYS A 68 5.69 -1.64 4.85
C LYS A 68 5.97 -0.99 6.20
N GLU A 69 6.07 0.33 6.23
CA GLU A 69 6.32 1.09 7.47
C GLU A 69 5.21 0.89 8.50
N TYR A 70 3.95 0.94 8.05
CA TYR A 70 2.79 0.77 8.94
C TYR A 70 2.26 -0.67 9.02
N ALA A 71 2.99 -1.68 8.51
CA ALA A 71 2.51 -3.06 8.44
C ALA A 71 2.13 -3.68 9.79
N GLN A 72 2.74 -3.23 10.90
CA GLN A 72 2.48 -3.70 12.26
C GLN A 72 1.47 -2.81 13.03
N ASP A 73 1.10 -1.68 12.46
CA ASP A 73 0.16 -0.75 13.09
C ASP A 73 -1.28 -1.09 12.69
N LYS A 74 -2.01 -1.72 13.61
CA LYS A 74 -3.40 -2.15 13.36
C LYS A 74 -4.39 -0.98 13.21
N ASN A 75 -3.97 0.22 13.58
CA ASN A 75 -4.80 1.42 13.48
C ASN A 75 -4.60 2.15 12.15
N VAL A 76 -3.66 1.70 11.31
CA VAL A 76 -3.40 2.29 9.99
C VAL A 76 -3.73 1.27 8.90
N ILE A 77 -4.66 1.59 8.04
CA ILE A 77 -5.09 0.77 6.91
C ILE A 77 -4.69 1.45 5.61
N ILE A 78 -3.82 0.80 4.84
CA ILE A 78 -3.32 1.34 3.55
C ILE A 78 -3.85 0.47 2.42
N ARG A 79 -4.58 1.06 1.49
CA ARG A 79 -5.23 0.36 0.38
C ARG A 79 -5.17 1.18 -0.91
N LYS A 80 -5.45 0.54 -2.03
CA LYS A 80 -5.79 1.22 -3.28
C LYS A 80 -7.23 0.95 -3.66
N VAL A 81 -7.80 1.88 -4.41
CA VAL A 81 -9.14 1.77 -4.99
C VAL A 81 -9.01 1.99 -6.50
N ASP A 82 -9.34 0.97 -7.27
CA ASP A 82 -9.50 1.10 -8.72
C ASP A 82 -10.84 1.79 -8.99
N VAL A 83 -10.79 2.97 -9.60
CA VAL A 83 -12.00 3.75 -9.89
C VAL A 83 -12.94 3.09 -10.89
N GLN A 84 -12.52 2.05 -11.60
CA GLN A 84 -13.37 1.22 -12.45
C GLN A 84 -14.16 0.17 -11.65
N ASN A 85 -13.59 -0.29 -10.52
CA ASN A 85 -14.18 -1.26 -9.60
C ASN A 85 -14.39 -0.64 -8.22
N ASP A 86 -14.91 0.57 -8.19
CA ASP A 86 -14.95 1.40 -7.01
C ASP A 86 -15.74 0.79 -5.84
N VAL A 87 -15.32 1.17 -4.65
CA VAL A 87 -15.92 0.77 -3.38
C VAL A 87 -17.31 1.40 -3.23
N LYS A 88 -18.29 0.59 -2.85
CA LYS A 88 -19.65 1.01 -2.51
C LYS A 88 -19.87 0.97 -1.00
N PRO A 89 -19.80 2.11 -0.31
CA PRO A 89 -20.27 2.21 1.07
C PRO A 89 -21.76 1.86 1.20
N THR A 90 -22.18 1.60 2.44
CA THR A 90 -23.59 1.25 2.75
C THR A 90 -24.60 2.31 2.31
N ASN A 91 -24.20 3.57 2.15
CA ASN A 91 -25.03 4.64 1.62
C ASN A 91 -25.28 4.55 0.10
N GLY A 92 -24.63 3.60 -0.60
CA GLY A 92 -24.80 3.33 -2.03
C GLY A 92 -24.08 4.28 -2.99
N MET A 93 -23.44 5.34 -2.49
CA MET A 93 -22.61 6.25 -3.32
C MET A 93 -21.23 5.64 -3.50
N LEU A 94 -20.64 5.72 -4.70
CA LEU A 94 -19.27 5.28 -4.93
C LEU A 94 -18.28 6.11 -4.10
N LEU A 95 -17.23 5.49 -3.56
CA LEU A 95 -16.30 6.18 -2.67
C LEU A 95 -15.60 7.35 -3.36
N LYS A 96 -15.21 7.18 -4.63
CA LYS A 96 -14.62 8.25 -5.44
C LYS A 96 -15.53 9.49 -5.53
N ASP A 97 -16.84 9.27 -5.68
CA ASP A 97 -17.83 10.36 -5.80
C ASP A 97 -18.05 11.02 -4.43
N ALA A 98 -18.17 10.20 -3.37
CA ALA A 98 -18.33 10.69 -2.00
C ALA A 98 -17.14 11.57 -1.54
N TRP A 99 -15.94 11.26 -2.02
CA TRP A 99 -14.70 11.98 -1.66
C TRP A 99 -14.25 12.97 -2.73
N GLY A 100 -15.03 13.18 -3.79
CA GLY A 100 -14.76 14.18 -4.83
C GLY A 100 -13.48 13.89 -5.63
N ILE A 101 -13.19 12.62 -5.94
CA ILE A 101 -11.99 12.23 -6.69
C ILE A 101 -12.19 12.54 -8.17
N THR A 102 -11.41 13.47 -8.70
CA THR A 102 -11.54 13.98 -10.08
C THR A 102 -10.34 13.65 -10.97
N ALA A 103 -9.23 13.22 -10.40
CA ALA A 103 -7.98 12.92 -11.13
C ALA A 103 -7.20 11.76 -10.48
N LEU A 104 -6.23 11.18 -11.21
CA LEU A 104 -5.43 10.04 -10.76
C LEU A 104 -3.94 10.29 -10.96
N PRO A 105 -3.08 9.78 -10.05
CA PRO A 105 -3.45 9.25 -8.76
C PRO A 105 -3.96 10.33 -7.82
N THR A 106 -4.87 9.99 -6.93
CA THR A 106 -5.22 10.82 -5.77
C THR A 106 -4.95 10.01 -4.52
N PHE A 107 -4.22 10.62 -3.57
CA PHE A 107 -3.92 10.05 -2.25
C PHE A 107 -4.81 10.71 -1.22
N VAL A 108 -5.45 9.93 -0.39
CA VAL A 108 -6.35 10.42 0.65
C VAL A 108 -5.94 9.83 1.98
N VAL A 109 -5.90 10.65 3.02
CA VAL A 109 -5.90 10.21 4.41
C VAL A 109 -7.25 10.54 5.00
N ALA A 110 -7.96 9.53 5.47
CA ALA A 110 -9.27 9.67 6.09
C ALA A 110 -9.27 9.12 7.51
N TYR A 111 -10.11 9.71 8.34
CA TYR A 111 -10.33 9.31 9.73
C TYR A 111 -11.82 9.53 10.08
N ASN A 112 -12.47 8.56 10.71
CA ASN A 112 -13.91 8.62 10.99
C ASN A 112 -14.76 8.94 9.74
N ASP A 113 -14.53 8.26 8.63
CA ASP A 113 -15.18 8.50 7.34
C ASP A 113 -15.03 9.93 6.77
N THR A 114 -14.13 10.72 7.35
CA THR A 114 -13.88 12.10 6.93
C THR A 114 -12.52 12.20 6.26
N VAL A 115 -12.47 12.83 5.09
CA VAL A 115 -11.22 13.15 4.41
C VAL A 115 -10.47 14.23 5.19
N MET A 116 -9.32 13.88 5.74
CA MET A 116 -8.45 14.78 6.52
C MET A 116 -7.36 15.41 5.66
N TYR A 117 -6.99 14.74 4.58
CA TYR A 117 -5.98 15.20 3.63
C TYR A 117 -6.20 14.56 2.26
N SER A 118 -5.93 15.32 1.22
CA SER A 118 -5.96 14.83 -0.18
C SER A 118 -4.84 15.46 -0.98
N HIS A 119 -4.17 14.65 -1.80
CA HIS A 119 -3.15 15.11 -2.75
C HIS A 119 -3.40 14.49 -4.12
N ILE A 120 -3.34 15.30 -5.16
CA ILE A 120 -3.55 14.87 -6.54
C ILE A 120 -2.23 14.87 -7.30
N GLY A 121 -1.98 13.80 -8.03
CA GLY A 121 -0.83 13.65 -8.89
C GLY A 121 0.38 12.99 -8.24
N TYR A 122 1.30 12.53 -9.06
CA TYR A 122 2.57 11.91 -8.66
C TYR A 122 3.61 12.10 -9.76
N SER A 123 4.80 12.45 -9.35
CA SER A 123 6.01 12.40 -10.18
C SER A 123 7.18 11.82 -9.37
N ALA A 124 8.23 11.38 -10.06
CA ALA A 124 9.43 10.88 -9.39
C ALA A 124 10.08 11.96 -8.49
N LEU A 125 9.93 13.25 -8.85
CA LEU A 125 10.48 14.38 -8.09
C LEU A 125 9.64 14.72 -6.86
N SER A 126 8.31 14.53 -6.92
CA SER A 126 7.39 14.86 -5.81
C SER A 126 7.18 13.71 -4.83
N GLY A 127 7.53 12.48 -5.19
CA GLY A 127 7.18 11.28 -4.42
C GLY A 127 7.62 11.31 -2.97
N ALA A 128 8.86 11.75 -2.69
CA ALA A 128 9.38 11.82 -1.33
C ALA A 128 8.63 12.86 -0.48
N ALA A 129 8.30 14.03 -1.05
CA ALA A 129 7.54 15.07 -0.35
C ALA A 129 6.12 14.61 -0.05
N ILE A 130 5.46 13.96 -1.01
CA ILE A 130 4.11 13.41 -0.84
C ILE A 130 4.12 12.34 0.29
N GLN A 131 5.12 11.46 0.30
CA GLN A 131 5.25 10.45 1.34
C GLN A 131 5.38 11.07 2.73
N GLN A 132 6.26 12.07 2.90
CA GLN A 132 6.43 12.78 4.16
C GLN A 132 5.14 13.46 4.62
N GLU A 133 4.37 14.06 3.72
CA GLU A 133 3.08 14.66 4.05
C GLU A 133 2.06 13.61 4.51
N LEU A 134 1.98 12.47 3.82
CA LEU A 134 1.12 11.36 4.23
C LEU A 134 1.50 10.84 5.62
N GLU A 135 2.79 10.59 5.87
CA GLU A 135 3.32 10.14 7.16
C GLU A 135 2.98 11.14 8.28
N ALA A 136 3.18 12.45 8.03
CA ALA A 136 2.85 13.48 8.99
C ALA A 136 1.34 13.50 9.32
N LYS A 137 0.47 13.33 8.31
CA LYS A 137 -0.97 13.26 8.52
C LYS A 137 -1.40 12.01 9.28
N ILE A 138 -0.83 10.84 8.94
CA ILE A 138 -1.08 9.58 9.65
C ILE A 138 -0.69 9.74 11.13
N ASN A 139 0.52 10.23 11.41
CA ASN A 139 1.05 10.34 12.77
C ASN A 139 0.30 11.38 13.63
N ASN A 140 -0.32 12.37 13.03
CA ASN A 140 -1.15 13.35 13.75
C ASN A 140 -2.55 12.84 14.10
N LEU A 141 -2.99 11.72 13.52
CA LEU A 141 -4.33 11.14 13.72
C LEU A 141 -4.33 9.89 14.61
N LYS A 142 -3.14 9.43 15.00
CA LYS A 142 -2.94 8.23 15.84
C LYS A 142 -3.07 8.51 17.31
#